data_9efe9e3e2b2c767577e8dfb9a97fb74a
#
_entry.id   9efe9e3e2b2c767577e8dfb9a97fb74a
#
_cell.length_a   1.000
_cell.length_b   1.000
_cell.length_c   1.000
_cell.angle_alpha   90.00
_cell.angle_beta   90.00
_cell.angle_gamma   90.00
#
_symmetry.space_group_name_H-M   'P 1'
#
loop_
_entity.id
_entity.type
_entity.pdbx_description
1 polymer ?
#
loop_
_entity_poly.entity_id
_entity_poly.type
_entity_poly.pdbx_seq_one_letter_code
_entity_poly.pdbx_strand_id
1 'polypeptide(L)'
;MRKRALLAAFVLLAGCGAFQDGDDEYEERLQAWQQSDHQLYRWTLVSSEPVFGPQTMTILVREGRPIRARSGNDKLEIEGVRVDTRPGTVDALIDWLIRYAPDAKSVNVEWASAGDPSKIELDHTDAIDDEVSFEVVEFVPLDAAS
;
A
#
# COMPACT_ATOMS: atom_id res chain seq x y z
N MET A 1 30.35 -34.88 -44.16
CA MET A 1 29.52 -33.91 -43.45
C MET A 1 29.18 -34.44 -42.06
N ARG A 2 29.88 -33.94 -41.03
CA ARG A 2 29.67 -34.39 -39.65
C ARG A 2 28.91 -33.31 -38.92
N LYS A 3 27.64 -33.58 -38.57
CA LYS A 3 26.78 -32.71 -37.70
C LYS A 3 27.22 -32.87 -36.25
N ARG A 4 27.76 -31.81 -35.65
CA ARG A 4 28.03 -31.73 -34.21
C ARG A 4 26.77 -31.25 -33.54
N ALA A 5 26.14 -32.11 -32.73
CA ALA A 5 25.10 -31.74 -31.81
C ALA A 5 25.71 -31.09 -30.56
N LEU A 6 25.40 -29.83 -30.29
CA LEU A 6 25.68 -29.16 -29.02
C LEU A 6 24.58 -29.56 -28.01
N LEU A 7 24.98 -30.31 -27.00
CA LEU A 7 24.15 -30.52 -25.81
C LEU A 7 24.32 -29.29 -24.89
N ALA A 8 23.27 -28.49 -24.75
CA ALA A 8 23.20 -27.46 -23.75
C ALA A 8 22.75 -28.11 -22.41
N ALA A 9 23.68 -28.18 -21.47
CA ALA A 9 23.38 -28.62 -20.09
C ALA A 9 22.67 -27.47 -19.35
N PHE A 10 21.40 -27.63 -19.07
CA PHE A 10 20.64 -26.77 -18.17
C PHE A 10 21.01 -27.16 -16.73
N VAL A 11 21.79 -26.32 -16.05
CA VAL A 11 22.05 -26.44 -14.62
C VAL A 11 20.88 -25.79 -13.90
N LEU A 12 19.96 -26.60 -13.35
CA LEU A 12 18.94 -26.18 -12.40
C LEU A 12 19.64 -25.91 -11.06
N LEU A 13 19.92 -24.65 -10.79
CA LEU A 13 20.23 -24.18 -9.44
C LEU A 13 18.90 -24.08 -8.67
N ALA A 14 18.58 -25.12 -7.93
CA ALA A 14 17.58 -25.06 -6.88
C ALA A 14 18.17 -24.25 -5.72
N GLY A 15 18.04 -22.92 -5.78
CA GLY A 15 18.29 -22.03 -4.67
C GLY A 15 17.09 -22.06 -3.72
N CYS A 16 17.27 -22.62 -2.52
CA CYS A 16 16.36 -22.41 -1.41
C CYS A 16 16.41 -20.94 -1.01
N GLY A 17 15.51 -20.12 -1.56
CA GLY A 17 15.21 -18.77 -1.10
C GLY A 17 13.89 -18.79 -0.36
N ALA A 18 13.90 -19.16 0.93
CA ALA A 18 12.78 -18.88 1.81
C ALA A 18 12.89 -17.41 2.27
N PHE A 19 11.78 -16.67 2.22
CA PHE A 19 11.57 -15.33 2.76
C PHE A 19 12.13 -14.13 1.97
N GLN A 20 11.75 -13.99 0.70
CA GLN A 20 11.89 -12.72 -0.05
C GLN A 20 10.69 -12.40 -0.97
N ASP A 21 9.67 -13.25 -1.01
CA ASP A 21 8.58 -13.13 -1.98
C ASP A 21 7.58 -11.97 -1.66
N GLY A 22 7.56 -11.47 -0.43
CA GLY A 22 6.60 -10.43 -0.02
C GLY A 22 7.03 -9.00 -0.42
N ASP A 23 8.32 -8.69 -0.30
CA ASP A 23 8.84 -7.35 -0.54
C ASP A 23 8.76 -6.98 -2.03
N ASP A 24 9.10 -7.93 -2.90
CA ASP A 24 9.03 -7.75 -4.36
C ASP A 24 7.59 -7.53 -4.84
N GLU A 25 6.59 -8.21 -4.25
CA GLU A 25 5.18 -8.02 -4.59
C GLU A 25 4.71 -6.61 -4.30
N TYR A 26 5.06 -6.03 -3.14
CA TYR A 26 4.61 -4.68 -2.78
C TYR A 26 5.27 -3.61 -3.65
N GLU A 27 6.54 -3.79 -4.01
CA GLU A 27 7.23 -2.91 -4.94
C GLU A 27 6.60 -2.96 -6.34
N GLU A 28 6.25 -4.14 -6.84
CA GLU A 28 5.54 -4.30 -8.11
C GLU A 28 4.16 -3.63 -8.08
N ARG A 29 3.43 -3.74 -6.97
CA ARG A 29 2.15 -3.07 -6.75
C ARG A 29 2.29 -1.56 -6.75
N LEU A 30 3.31 -1.02 -6.08
CA LEU A 30 3.60 0.41 -6.08
C LEU A 30 3.91 0.93 -7.49
N GLN A 31 4.75 0.22 -8.24
CA GLN A 31 5.07 0.58 -9.61
C GLN A 31 3.83 0.53 -10.53
N ALA A 32 3.00 -0.50 -10.40
CA ALA A 32 1.76 -0.62 -11.16
C ALA A 32 0.78 0.51 -10.83
N TRP A 33 0.66 0.89 -9.55
CA TRP A 33 -0.14 2.02 -9.12
C TRP A 33 0.37 3.35 -9.72
N GLN A 34 1.68 3.61 -9.64
CA GLN A 34 2.29 4.83 -10.18
C GLN A 34 2.18 4.95 -11.71
N GLN A 35 2.07 3.84 -12.42
CA GLN A 35 1.85 3.80 -13.86
C GLN A 35 0.36 3.89 -14.24
N SER A 36 -0.54 3.80 -13.27
CA SER A 36 -1.97 3.92 -13.49
C SER A 36 -2.38 5.39 -13.71
N ASP A 37 -3.56 5.61 -14.30
CA ASP A 37 -4.07 6.96 -14.62
C ASP A 37 -4.85 7.60 -13.44
N HIS A 38 -4.46 7.28 -12.21
CA HIS A 38 -5.12 7.80 -11.01
C HIS A 38 -4.54 9.16 -10.58
N GLN A 39 -4.62 10.16 -11.46
CA GLN A 39 -4.08 11.50 -11.20
C GLN A 39 -4.91 12.32 -10.21
N LEU A 40 -6.22 12.08 -10.16
CA LEU A 40 -7.15 12.74 -9.26
C LEU A 40 -8.11 11.72 -8.68
N TYR A 41 -8.14 11.62 -7.37
CA TYR A 41 -9.06 10.71 -6.67
C TYR A 41 -9.39 11.21 -5.26
N ARG A 42 -10.52 10.74 -4.77
CA ARG A 42 -10.91 10.86 -3.37
C ARG A 42 -10.93 9.47 -2.75
N TRP A 43 -10.37 9.32 -1.58
CA TRP A 43 -10.44 8.09 -0.82
C TRP A 43 -10.74 8.34 0.65
N THR A 44 -11.36 7.36 1.29
CA THR A 44 -11.65 7.39 2.72
C THR A 44 -10.92 6.24 3.38
N LEU A 45 -10.01 6.58 4.27
CA LEU A 45 -9.16 5.66 5.01
C LEU A 45 -9.60 5.61 6.47
N VAL A 46 -9.79 4.40 6.98
CA VAL A 46 -9.91 4.12 8.41
C VAL A 46 -8.58 3.53 8.87
N SER A 47 -7.91 4.18 9.80
CA SER A 47 -6.72 3.66 10.46
C SER A 47 -7.06 3.30 11.90
N SER A 48 -6.56 2.17 12.37
CA SER A 48 -6.63 1.77 13.78
C SER A 48 -5.21 1.55 14.29
N GLU A 49 -4.88 2.28 15.32
CA GLU A 49 -3.60 2.19 16.02
C GLU A 49 -3.87 1.97 17.52
N PRO A 50 -3.00 1.21 18.23
CA PRO A 50 -3.24 0.82 19.63
C PRO A 50 -3.54 1.98 20.58
N VAL A 51 -2.90 3.12 20.38
CA VAL A 51 -2.98 4.28 21.28
C VAL A 51 -4.16 5.20 20.95
N PHE A 52 -4.54 5.30 19.68
CA PHE A 52 -5.49 6.32 19.21
C PHE A 52 -6.86 5.75 18.82
N GLY A 53 -6.96 4.42 18.72
CA GLY A 53 -8.17 3.75 18.24
C GLY A 53 -8.48 4.07 16.77
N PRO A 54 -9.68 3.69 16.28
CA PRO A 54 -10.06 3.89 14.90
C PRO A 54 -10.29 5.37 14.59
N GLN A 55 -9.67 5.82 13.49
CA GLN A 55 -9.82 7.18 12.98
C GLN A 55 -10.14 7.13 11.48
N THR A 56 -11.12 7.90 11.07
CA THR A 56 -11.56 7.98 9.68
C THR A 56 -11.10 9.30 9.07
N MET A 57 -10.50 9.23 7.90
CA MET A 57 -10.04 10.39 7.14
C MET A 57 -10.46 10.27 5.68
N THR A 58 -11.12 11.30 5.14
CA THR A 58 -11.40 11.41 3.71
C THR A 58 -10.40 12.39 3.09
N ILE A 59 -9.69 11.96 2.06
CA ILE A 59 -8.58 12.68 1.47
C ILE A 59 -8.83 12.85 -0.03
N LEU A 60 -8.65 14.08 -0.53
CA LEU A 60 -8.60 14.38 -1.96
C LEU A 60 -7.14 14.47 -2.39
N VAL A 61 -6.77 13.65 -3.37
CA VAL A 61 -5.42 13.57 -3.91
C VAL A 61 -5.41 14.05 -5.36
N ARG A 62 -4.42 14.87 -5.71
CA ARG A 62 -4.14 15.30 -7.08
C ARG A 62 -2.66 15.14 -7.37
N GLU A 63 -2.34 14.47 -8.48
CA GLU A 63 -0.94 14.24 -8.94
C GLU A 63 -0.05 13.67 -7.82
N GLY A 64 -0.55 12.64 -7.13
CA GLY A 64 0.17 11.99 -6.03
C GLY A 64 0.34 12.83 -4.76
N ARG A 65 -0.39 13.96 -4.63
CA ARG A 65 -0.32 14.85 -3.45
C ARG A 65 -1.70 15.00 -2.81
N PRO A 66 -1.80 14.86 -1.48
CA PRO A 66 -3.03 15.21 -0.78
C PRO A 66 -3.22 16.73 -0.83
N ILE A 67 -4.35 17.16 -1.40
CA ILE A 67 -4.69 18.59 -1.52
C ILE A 67 -5.76 19.02 -0.51
N ARG A 68 -6.51 18.06 0.02
CA ARG A 68 -7.55 18.30 1.03
C ARG A 68 -7.73 17.04 1.87
N ALA A 69 -7.87 17.19 3.18
CA ALA A 69 -8.22 16.08 4.06
C ALA A 69 -9.29 16.52 5.07
N ARG A 70 -10.17 15.59 5.42
CA ARG A 70 -11.26 15.79 6.38
C ARG A 70 -11.29 14.60 7.36
N SER A 71 -11.23 14.89 8.66
CA SER A 71 -11.45 13.89 9.70
C SER A 71 -12.94 13.60 9.88
N GLY A 72 -13.30 12.33 10.14
CA GLY A 72 -14.69 11.92 10.30
C GLY A 72 -15.42 12.57 11.47
N ASN A 73 -14.70 12.96 12.53
CA ASN A 73 -15.26 13.54 13.75
C ASN A 73 -15.17 15.07 13.80
N ASP A 74 -14.29 15.67 13.01
CA ASP A 74 -14.11 17.11 12.96
C ASP A 74 -14.33 17.65 11.56
N LYS A 75 -15.07 18.75 11.49
CA LYS A 75 -15.24 19.53 10.26
C LYS A 75 -13.95 20.30 9.89
N LEU A 76 -12.81 19.89 10.43
CA LEU A 76 -11.54 20.53 10.16
C LEU A 76 -11.06 20.13 8.78
N GLU A 77 -11.30 21.01 7.82
CA GLU A 77 -10.75 20.95 6.50
C GLU A 77 -9.32 21.50 6.57
N ILE A 78 -8.34 20.64 6.38
CA ILE A 78 -6.93 21.03 6.44
C ILE A 78 -6.46 21.18 5.00
N GLU A 79 -6.35 22.40 4.52
CA GLU A 79 -5.60 22.71 3.30
C GLU A 79 -4.10 22.58 3.58
N GLY A 80 -3.41 21.77 2.77
CA GLY A 80 -1.96 21.59 2.87
C GLY A 80 -1.52 20.64 3.99
N VAL A 81 -2.21 19.52 4.14
CA VAL A 81 -1.92 18.53 5.18
C VAL A 81 -0.51 17.97 5.06
N ARG A 82 0.33 18.31 6.01
CA ARG A 82 1.40 17.42 6.44
C ARG A 82 0.74 16.26 7.19
N VAL A 83 0.54 15.15 6.50
CA VAL A 83 0.18 13.89 7.15
C VAL A 83 1.48 13.30 7.68
N ASP A 84 2.03 13.89 8.73
CA ASP A 84 3.34 13.53 9.27
C ASP A 84 3.38 12.12 9.87
N THR A 85 2.23 11.49 10.08
CA THR A 85 2.15 10.19 10.75
C THR A 85 1.28 9.16 10.04
N ARG A 86 0.55 9.54 8.99
CA ARG A 86 -0.39 8.65 8.29
C ARG A 86 -0.26 8.77 6.78
N PRO A 87 -0.42 7.66 6.05
CA PRO A 87 -0.38 7.72 4.60
C PRO A 87 -1.53 8.59 4.07
N GLY A 88 -1.18 9.69 3.40
CA GLY A 88 -2.13 10.62 2.80
C GLY A 88 -2.49 10.27 1.35
N THR A 89 -1.80 9.31 0.74
CA THR A 89 -2.01 8.83 -0.62
C THR A 89 -1.90 7.31 -0.67
N VAL A 90 -2.40 6.69 -1.73
CA VAL A 90 -2.23 5.25 -1.96
C VAL A 90 -0.75 4.89 -2.09
N ASP A 91 0.04 5.70 -2.81
CA ASP A 91 1.51 5.51 -2.90
C ASP A 91 2.15 5.46 -1.51
N ALA A 92 1.80 6.42 -0.65
CA ALA A 92 2.34 6.48 0.71
C ALA A 92 1.89 5.30 1.58
N LEU A 93 0.69 4.75 1.34
CA LEU A 93 0.21 3.56 2.05
C LEU A 93 0.96 2.31 1.62
N ILE A 94 1.22 2.14 0.32
CA ILE A 94 2.01 1.01 -0.19
C ILE A 94 3.49 1.16 0.24
N ASP A 95 4.06 2.36 0.18
CA ASP A 95 5.43 2.63 0.66
C ASP A 95 5.57 2.37 2.18
N TRP A 96 4.54 2.70 2.95
CA TRP A 96 4.46 2.35 4.36
C TRP A 96 4.50 0.82 4.56
N LEU A 97 3.72 0.07 3.77
CA LEU A 97 3.70 -1.39 3.81
C LEU A 97 5.08 -1.98 3.46
N ILE A 98 5.72 -1.52 2.39
CA ILE A 98 7.08 -1.93 2.00
C ILE A 98 8.07 -1.75 3.15
N ARG A 99 7.94 -0.63 3.87
CA ARG A 99 8.86 -0.28 4.97
C ARG A 99 8.67 -1.11 6.22
N TYR A 100 7.45 -1.46 6.57
CA TYR A 100 7.13 -2.07 7.86
C TYR A 100 6.82 -3.57 7.79
N ALA A 101 6.42 -4.09 6.62
CA ALA A 101 6.14 -5.51 6.46
C ALA A 101 7.32 -6.43 6.77
N PRO A 102 8.59 -6.11 6.41
CA PRO A 102 9.72 -6.99 6.68
C PRO A 102 9.97 -7.27 8.17
N ASP A 103 9.65 -6.31 9.04
CA ASP A 103 9.85 -6.41 10.48
C ASP A 103 8.59 -6.90 11.23
N ALA A 104 7.50 -7.14 10.51
CA ALA A 104 6.25 -7.59 11.10
C ALA A 104 6.23 -9.10 11.33
N LYS A 105 5.59 -9.53 12.40
CA LYS A 105 5.32 -10.95 12.69
C LYS A 105 4.33 -11.55 11.69
N SER A 106 3.30 -10.79 11.35
CA SER A 106 2.31 -11.14 10.33
C SER A 106 1.83 -9.92 9.58
N VAL A 107 1.56 -10.10 8.29
CA VAL A 107 1.00 -9.10 7.40
C VAL A 107 -0.12 -9.73 6.60
N ASN A 108 -1.28 -9.10 6.59
CA ASN A 108 -2.39 -9.47 5.74
C ASN A 108 -2.80 -8.26 4.89
N VAL A 109 -2.78 -8.41 3.57
CA VAL A 109 -3.13 -7.35 2.62
C VAL A 109 -4.19 -7.85 1.67
N GLU A 110 -5.29 -7.10 1.58
CA GLU A 110 -6.31 -7.27 0.56
C GLU A 110 -6.20 -6.14 -0.47
N TRP A 111 -6.30 -6.47 -1.75
CA TRP A 111 -6.18 -5.53 -2.85
C TRP A 111 -7.51 -5.32 -3.56
N ALA A 112 -7.86 -4.06 -3.81
CA ALA A 112 -9.00 -3.71 -4.64
C ALA A 112 -8.69 -3.85 -6.13
N SER A 113 -9.74 -3.87 -6.96
CA SER A 113 -9.61 -3.99 -8.42
C SER A 113 -8.92 -2.78 -9.07
N ALA A 114 -8.92 -1.62 -8.42
CA ALA A 114 -8.23 -0.43 -8.87
C ALA A 114 -6.71 -0.48 -8.60
N GLY A 115 -6.23 -1.48 -7.84
CA GLY A 115 -4.83 -1.66 -7.49
C GLY A 115 -4.42 -1.05 -6.16
N ASP A 116 -5.34 -0.33 -5.49
CA ASP A 116 -5.15 0.15 -4.13
C ASP A 116 -5.29 -0.98 -3.11
N PRO A 117 -4.58 -0.93 -1.97
CA PRO A 117 -4.87 -1.84 -0.86
C PRO A 117 -6.22 -1.50 -0.26
N SER A 118 -7.16 -2.46 -0.25
CA SER A 118 -8.46 -2.28 0.40
C SER A 118 -8.38 -2.49 1.90
N LYS A 119 -7.46 -3.34 2.35
CA LYS A 119 -7.22 -3.59 3.77
C LYS A 119 -5.76 -3.97 4.00
N ILE A 120 -5.17 -3.47 5.07
CA ILE A 120 -3.87 -3.87 5.59
C ILE A 120 -4.03 -4.14 7.08
N GLU A 121 -3.55 -5.30 7.53
CA GLU A 121 -3.40 -5.65 8.94
C GLU A 121 -1.94 -6.05 9.16
N LEU A 122 -1.29 -5.43 10.13
CA LEU A 122 0.10 -5.66 10.45
C LEU A 122 0.25 -5.84 11.96
N ASP A 123 0.82 -6.97 12.35
CA ASP A 123 1.11 -7.35 13.74
C ASP A 123 2.63 -7.35 13.93
N HIS A 124 3.13 -6.54 14.84
CA HIS A 124 4.57 -6.41 15.08
C HIS A 124 5.11 -7.45 16.05
N THR A 125 4.33 -7.81 17.07
CA THR A 125 4.79 -8.74 18.14
C THR A 125 3.67 -9.66 18.61
N ASP A 126 3.94 -10.47 19.65
CA ASP A 126 2.95 -11.29 20.33
C ASP A 126 2.11 -10.49 21.38
N ALA A 127 2.33 -9.20 21.50
CA ALA A 127 1.58 -8.36 22.41
C ALA A 127 0.18 -8.08 21.86
N ILE A 128 -0.81 -8.03 22.74
CA ILE A 128 -2.24 -7.92 22.36
C ILE A 128 -2.59 -6.55 21.78
N ASP A 129 -1.72 -5.54 21.94
CA ASP A 129 -2.04 -4.14 21.69
C ASP A 129 -1.10 -3.45 20.68
N ASP A 130 -0.45 -4.19 19.77
CA ASP A 130 0.47 -3.60 18.79
C ASP A 130 0.07 -3.81 17.30
N GLU A 131 -1.16 -4.21 17.08
CA GLU A 131 -1.73 -4.32 15.74
C GLU A 131 -2.03 -2.95 15.14
N VAL A 132 -1.57 -2.75 13.90
CA VAL A 132 -1.91 -1.59 13.09
C VAL A 132 -2.75 -2.04 11.91
N SER A 133 -3.86 -1.37 11.66
CA SER A 133 -4.69 -1.66 10.49
C SER A 133 -5.07 -0.41 9.72
N PHE A 134 -5.17 -0.58 8.41
CA PHE A 134 -5.74 0.41 7.49
C PHE A 134 -6.83 -0.27 6.66
N GLU A 135 -7.95 0.42 6.49
CA GLU A 135 -9.06 -0.01 5.64
C GLU A 135 -9.47 1.15 4.73
N VAL A 136 -9.45 0.92 3.42
CA VAL A 136 -9.96 1.86 2.44
C VAL A 136 -11.45 1.57 2.23
N VAL A 137 -12.30 2.34 2.87
CA VAL A 137 -13.76 2.14 2.83
C VAL A 137 -14.42 2.78 1.61
N GLU A 138 -13.73 3.72 0.96
CA GLU A 138 -14.19 4.35 -0.27
C GLU A 138 -12.99 4.76 -1.13
N PHE A 139 -13.01 4.43 -2.40
CA PHE A 139 -12.09 4.94 -3.41
C PHE A 139 -12.89 5.41 -4.63
N VAL A 140 -12.72 6.67 -5.00
CA VAL A 140 -13.44 7.30 -6.11
C VAL A 140 -12.43 8.01 -7.02
N PRO A 141 -12.12 7.45 -8.21
CA PRO A 141 -11.39 8.20 -9.22
C PRO A 141 -12.25 9.37 -9.69
N LEU A 142 -11.62 10.52 -9.92
CA LEU A 142 -12.28 11.75 -10.34
C LEU A 142 -11.70 12.20 -11.69
N ASP A 143 -12.56 12.71 -12.58
CA ASP A 143 -12.10 13.28 -13.83
C ASP A 143 -11.53 14.69 -13.59
N ALA A 144 -10.42 15.02 -14.26
CA ALA A 144 -9.78 16.32 -14.15
C ALA A 144 -10.64 17.50 -14.66
N ALA A 145 -11.81 17.20 -15.23
CA ALA A 145 -12.75 18.16 -15.83
C ALA A 145 -13.96 18.52 -14.94
N SER A 146 -13.91 18.19 -13.64
CA SER A 146 -15.01 18.48 -12.70
C SER A 146 -14.73 19.69 -11.84
#